data_9d2183c9cb5b976d88cd9fbb5cfd82d1
#
_entry.id   9d2183c9cb5b976d88cd9fbb5cfd82d1
#
_cell.length_a   1.000
_cell.length_b   1.000
_cell.length_c   1.000
_cell.angle_alpha   90.00
_cell.angle_beta   90.00
_cell.angle_gamma   90.00
#
_symmetry.space_group_name_H-M   'P 1'
#
loop_
_entity.id
_entity.type
_entity.pdbx_description
1 polymer ?
#
loop_
_entity_poly.entity_id
_entity_poly.type
_entity_poly.pdbx_seq_one_letter_code
_entity_poly.pdbx_strand_id
1 'polypeptide(L)'
;MNFVSLDFETASRERGSACAIGLVHVVNDEIVEEKYALIRPRDPYFDPFCQHVHGISWDDVKNEPTFAELWPDWVGYFQGQLVVAHNASFDISVLRHALDQYAIPYPTMEYNCTVSIAKKTWPEFYNYKLNTIAHYLDLTFDHHHALEDARVAANIILKASEIHNAFEEEEFLQKINLTNGVLSPGGYLTPGMNKKRMKSLNKKAK
;
A
#
# COMPACT_ATOMS: atom_id res chain seq x y z
N MET A 1 10.77 9.05 -10.45
CA MET A 1 9.51 8.23 -10.53
C MET A 1 8.36 8.94 -9.86
N ASN A 2 7.13 8.60 -10.26
CA ASN A 2 5.91 9.11 -9.63
C ASN A 2 5.13 7.92 -9.09
N PHE A 3 4.78 7.93 -7.80
CA PHE A 3 4.01 6.86 -7.16
C PHE A 3 3.44 7.31 -5.81
N VAL A 4 2.53 6.51 -5.30
CA VAL A 4 1.99 6.67 -3.95
C VAL A 4 2.38 5.46 -3.11
N SER A 5 3.01 5.67 -1.96
CA SER A 5 3.25 4.62 -0.98
C SER A 5 2.11 4.59 0.03
N LEU A 6 1.71 3.39 0.45
CA LEU A 6 0.53 3.15 1.28
C LEU A 6 0.84 2.14 2.36
N ASP A 7 0.25 2.35 3.54
CA ASP A 7 0.17 1.36 4.60
C ASP A 7 -1.14 1.48 5.38
N PHE A 8 -1.69 0.37 5.85
CA PHE A 8 -2.90 0.30 6.66
C PHE A 8 -2.64 -0.39 8.00
N GLU A 9 -3.26 0.16 9.06
CA GLU A 9 -3.47 -0.59 10.30
C GLU A 9 -4.90 -1.11 10.39
N THR A 10 -5.08 -2.29 11.00
CA THR A 10 -6.39 -2.93 11.13
C THR A 10 -6.72 -3.24 12.58
N ALA A 11 -7.96 -2.94 12.99
CA ALA A 11 -8.46 -3.19 14.34
C ALA A 11 -8.46 -4.69 14.71
N SER A 12 -8.58 -5.56 13.72
CA SER A 12 -8.59 -7.01 13.90
C SER A 12 -7.97 -7.73 12.68
N ARG A 13 -7.99 -9.05 12.68
CA ARG A 13 -7.54 -9.87 11.54
C ARG A 13 -8.46 -9.77 10.31
N GLU A 14 -9.64 -9.19 10.48
CA GLU A 14 -10.59 -8.94 9.39
C GLU A 14 -10.07 -7.82 8.49
N ARG A 15 -9.96 -8.06 7.19
CA ARG A 15 -9.44 -7.09 6.22
C ARG A 15 -10.27 -5.82 6.11
N GLY A 16 -11.56 -5.88 6.42
CA GLY A 16 -12.44 -4.72 6.43
C GLY A 16 -12.38 -3.86 7.69
N SER A 17 -11.50 -4.17 8.65
CA SER A 17 -11.38 -3.46 9.93
C SER A 17 -10.30 -2.37 9.94
N ALA A 18 -10.06 -1.70 8.80
CA ALA A 18 -9.08 -0.61 8.73
C ALA A 18 -9.33 0.42 9.84
N CYS A 19 -8.30 0.73 10.64
CA CYS A 19 -8.35 1.71 11.73
C CYS A 19 -7.35 2.87 11.58
N ALA A 20 -6.39 2.76 10.67
CA ALA A 20 -5.54 3.86 10.23
C ALA A 20 -5.08 3.65 8.79
N ILE A 21 -4.73 4.74 8.13
CA ILE A 21 -4.12 4.77 6.81
C ILE A 21 -3.00 5.81 6.79
N GLY A 22 -1.85 5.42 6.24
CA GLY A 22 -0.73 6.30 5.94
C GLY A 22 -0.46 6.32 4.44
N LEU A 23 -0.13 7.49 3.91
CA LEU A 23 0.13 7.69 2.50
C LEU A 23 1.28 8.68 2.31
N VAL A 24 2.19 8.34 1.38
CA VAL A 24 3.29 9.20 0.95
C VAL A 24 3.21 9.35 -0.57
N HIS A 25 3.05 10.57 -1.05
CA HIS A 25 3.02 10.89 -2.47
C HIS A 25 4.39 11.34 -2.95
N VAL A 26 4.91 10.64 -3.94
CA VAL A 26 6.22 10.90 -4.56
C VAL A 26 6.00 11.38 -5.99
N VAL A 27 6.63 12.52 -6.33
CA VAL A 27 6.62 13.09 -7.67
C VAL A 27 8.05 13.47 -8.05
N ASN A 28 8.53 13.00 -9.20
CA ASN A 28 9.90 13.23 -9.69
C ASN A 28 10.97 12.85 -8.66
N ASP A 29 10.80 11.69 -8.02
CA ASP A 29 11.69 11.14 -6.98
C ASP A 29 11.74 11.94 -5.67
N GLU A 30 10.84 12.93 -5.48
CA GLU A 30 10.73 13.71 -4.26
C GLU A 30 9.41 13.43 -3.52
N ILE A 31 9.45 13.30 -2.21
CA ILE A 31 8.24 13.24 -1.37
C ILE A 31 7.63 14.63 -1.36
N VAL A 32 6.45 14.77 -1.95
CA VAL A 32 5.75 16.06 -2.07
C VAL A 32 4.59 16.19 -1.09
N GLU A 33 4.05 15.08 -0.59
CA GLU A 33 2.94 15.11 0.36
C GLU A 33 2.93 13.84 1.21
N GLU A 34 2.55 13.99 2.46
CA GLU A 34 2.33 12.91 3.41
C GLU A 34 0.98 13.10 4.09
N LYS A 35 0.21 12.02 4.17
CA LYS A 35 -1.12 12.03 4.81
C LYS A 35 -1.25 10.87 5.78
N TYR A 36 -1.90 11.14 6.89
CA TYR A 36 -2.29 10.16 7.89
C TYR A 36 -3.72 10.41 8.33
N ALA A 37 -4.48 9.34 8.49
CA ALA A 37 -5.80 9.43 9.10
C ALA A 37 -6.08 8.20 9.94
N LEU A 38 -6.68 8.42 11.11
CA LEU A 38 -7.38 7.40 11.85
C LEU A 38 -8.72 7.14 11.16
N ILE A 39 -9.17 5.89 11.21
CA ILE A 39 -10.41 5.43 10.56
C ILE A 39 -11.27 4.77 11.62
N ARG A 40 -12.54 5.15 11.72
CA ARG A 40 -13.50 4.44 12.54
C ARG A 40 -13.99 3.18 11.80
N PRO A 41 -13.58 1.97 12.24
CA PRO A 41 -14.10 0.74 11.66
C PRO A 41 -15.60 0.57 11.96
N ARG A 42 -16.29 -0.25 11.17
CA ARG A 42 -17.73 -0.52 11.38
C ARG A 42 -17.99 -1.31 12.64
N ASP A 43 -17.09 -2.24 12.99
CA ASP A 43 -17.14 -3.03 14.22
C ASP A 43 -16.24 -2.36 15.27
N PRO A 44 -16.76 -2.07 16.49
CA PRO A 44 -15.95 -1.50 17.55
C PRO A 44 -14.94 -2.47 18.18
N TYR A 45 -14.92 -3.72 17.75
CA TYR A 45 -13.99 -4.73 18.27
C TYR A 45 -12.57 -4.49 17.81
N PHE A 46 -11.64 -4.42 18.77
CA PHE A 46 -10.20 -4.42 18.56
C PHE A 46 -9.58 -5.70 19.09
N ASP A 47 -8.91 -6.46 18.22
CA ASP A 47 -8.13 -7.64 18.63
C ASP A 47 -6.96 -7.17 19.51
N PRO A 48 -6.78 -7.73 20.73
CA PRO A 48 -5.70 -7.31 21.63
C PRO A 48 -4.30 -7.41 21.03
N PHE A 49 -4.07 -8.36 20.12
CA PHE A 49 -2.80 -8.48 19.44
C PHE A 49 -2.60 -7.31 18.44
N CYS A 50 -3.60 -6.97 17.64
CA CYS A 50 -3.51 -5.85 16.70
C CYS A 50 -3.29 -4.54 17.47
N GLN A 51 -4.08 -4.32 18.53
CA GLN A 51 -3.92 -3.15 19.40
C GLN A 51 -2.53 -3.07 20.05
N HIS A 52 -1.96 -4.20 20.47
CA HIS A 52 -0.59 -4.24 21.02
C HIS A 52 0.46 -3.87 19.95
N VAL A 53 0.22 -4.21 18.69
CA VAL A 53 1.14 -3.95 17.58
C VAL A 53 1.20 -2.47 17.22
N HIS A 54 0.07 -1.80 16.97
CA HIS A 54 0.01 -0.41 16.49
C HIS A 54 -0.46 0.60 17.54
N GLY A 55 -0.88 0.15 18.73
CA GLY A 55 -1.28 1.03 19.84
C GLY A 55 -2.66 1.68 19.72
N ILE A 56 -3.35 1.56 18.58
CA ILE A 56 -4.64 2.20 18.35
C ILE A 56 -5.76 1.39 19.00
N SER A 57 -6.66 2.07 19.72
CA SER A 57 -7.83 1.49 20.39
C SER A 57 -9.13 2.04 19.82
N TRP A 58 -10.26 1.45 20.22
CA TRP A 58 -11.57 1.99 19.88
C TRP A 58 -11.74 3.44 20.36
N ASP A 59 -11.21 3.78 21.53
CA ASP A 59 -11.33 5.13 22.09
C ASP A 59 -10.64 6.18 21.22
N ASP A 60 -9.60 5.81 20.49
CA ASP A 60 -8.89 6.72 19.59
C ASP A 60 -9.66 6.98 18.29
N VAL A 61 -10.45 6.01 17.82
CA VAL A 61 -11.08 6.07 16.50
C VAL A 61 -12.61 6.27 16.53
N LYS A 62 -13.27 6.13 17.68
CA LYS A 62 -14.75 6.15 17.79
C LYS A 62 -15.40 7.42 17.27
N ASN A 63 -14.69 8.54 17.29
CA ASN A 63 -15.17 9.85 16.83
C ASN A 63 -14.56 10.25 15.47
N GLU A 64 -13.70 9.41 14.89
CA GLU A 64 -13.05 9.66 13.63
C GLU A 64 -13.98 9.31 12.45
N PRO A 65 -13.70 9.83 11.24
CA PRO A 65 -14.47 9.48 10.07
C PRO A 65 -14.34 7.98 9.73
N THR A 66 -15.39 7.43 9.15
CA THR A 66 -15.34 6.11 8.51
C THR A 66 -14.50 6.15 7.23
N PHE A 67 -14.12 4.98 6.72
CA PHE A 67 -13.42 4.90 5.43
C PHE A 67 -14.22 5.56 4.27
N ALA A 68 -15.55 5.40 4.26
CA ALA A 68 -16.38 6.01 3.23
C ALA A 68 -16.43 7.53 3.29
N GLU A 69 -16.35 8.10 4.49
CA GLU A 69 -16.31 9.57 4.70
C GLU A 69 -14.95 10.15 4.29
N LEU A 70 -13.85 9.41 4.47
CA LEU A 70 -12.50 9.81 4.02
C LEU A 70 -12.30 9.66 2.51
N TRP A 71 -12.90 8.65 1.90
CA TRP A 71 -12.58 8.23 0.54
C TRP A 71 -12.67 9.32 -0.54
N PRO A 72 -13.65 10.24 -0.54
CA PRO A 72 -13.73 11.31 -1.54
C PRO A 72 -12.46 12.17 -1.62
N ASP A 73 -11.80 12.44 -0.49
CA ASP A 73 -10.58 13.24 -0.41
C ASP A 73 -9.31 12.43 -0.70
N TRP A 74 -9.41 11.10 -0.70
CA TRP A 74 -8.28 10.20 -0.86
C TRP A 74 -8.22 9.52 -2.23
N VAL A 75 -9.35 9.36 -2.92
CA VAL A 75 -9.43 8.60 -4.18
C VAL A 75 -8.46 9.12 -5.26
N GLY A 76 -8.14 10.42 -5.26
CA GLY A 76 -7.21 11.02 -6.20
C GLY A 76 -5.79 10.46 -6.12
N TYR A 77 -5.37 9.96 -4.94
CA TYR A 77 -4.07 9.31 -4.75
C TYR A 77 -4.02 7.87 -5.26
N PHE A 78 -5.15 7.32 -5.67
CA PHE A 78 -5.27 5.96 -6.19
C PHE A 78 -5.60 5.96 -7.68
N GLN A 79 -6.50 6.84 -8.11
CA GLN A 79 -7.01 6.82 -9.48
C GLN A 79 -5.92 7.17 -10.50
N GLY A 80 -5.55 6.20 -11.34
CA GLY A 80 -4.53 6.36 -12.38
C GLY A 80 -3.09 6.35 -11.87
N GLN A 81 -2.86 6.02 -10.59
CA GLN A 81 -1.55 6.05 -9.96
C GLN A 81 -0.90 4.66 -9.90
N LEU A 82 0.43 4.64 -9.77
CA LEU A 82 1.16 3.50 -9.24
C LEU A 82 1.11 3.57 -7.70
N VAL A 83 0.55 2.55 -7.08
CA VAL A 83 0.51 2.42 -5.61
C VAL A 83 1.49 1.34 -5.17
N VAL A 84 2.31 1.61 -4.17
CA VAL A 84 3.23 0.64 -3.59
C VAL A 84 2.95 0.46 -2.10
N ALA A 85 3.17 -0.75 -1.59
CA ALA A 85 3.07 -1.04 -0.17
C ALA A 85 4.08 -2.11 0.22
N HIS A 86 4.44 -2.17 1.50
CA HIS A 86 5.31 -3.24 2.00
C HIS A 86 4.47 -4.46 2.35
N ASN A 87 4.64 -5.58 1.60
CA ASN A 87 3.72 -6.71 1.61
C ASN A 87 2.33 -6.35 1.04
N ALA A 88 2.30 -5.67 -0.10
CA ALA A 88 1.13 -5.06 -0.75
C ALA A 88 -0.10 -5.97 -0.87
N SER A 89 0.03 -7.30 -0.77
CA SER A 89 -1.10 -8.22 -0.73
C SER A 89 -2.02 -7.97 0.47
N PHE A 90 -1.45 -7.48 1.58
CA PHE A 90 -2.21 -7.09 2.77
C PHE A 90 -2.99 -5.81 2.50
N ASP A 91 -2.30 -4.72 2.17
CA ASP A 91 -2.87 -3.39 2.03
C ASP A 91 -3.91 -3.29 0.91
N ILE A 92 -3.61 -3.90 -0.24
CA ILE A 92 -4.57 -3.98 -1.35
C ILE A 92 -5.80 -4.84 -0.98
N SER A 93 -5.63 -5.85 -0.13
CA SER A 93 -6.76 -6.60 0.40
C SER A 93 -7.59 -5.74 1.37
N VAL A 94 -6.95 -4.98 2.28
CA VAL A 94 -7.63 -4.04 3.19
C VAL A 94 -8.40 -2.99 2.40
N LEU A 95 -7.75 -2.33 1.44
CA LEU A 95 -8.39 -1.33 0.57
C LEU A 95 -9.64 -1.90 -0.12
N ARG A 96 -9.54 -3.08 -0.72
CA ARG A 96 -10.67 -3.72 -1.41
C ARG A 96 -11.82 -4.02 -0.47
N HIS A 97 -11.55 -4.62 0.70
CA HIS A 97 -12.60 -4.93 1.67
C HIS A 97 -13.24 -3.68 2.24
N ALA A 98 -12.46 -2.61 2.48
CA ALA A 98 -13.00 -1.33 2.90
C ALA A 98 -13.95 -0.74 1.84
N LEU A 99 -13.56 -0.76 0.56
CA LEU A 99 -14.41 -0.31 -0.55
C LEU A 99 -15.67 -1.17 -0.69
N ASP A 100 -15.53 -2.51 -0.61
CA ASP A 100 -16.65 -3.46 -0.72
C ASP A 100 -17.69 -3.24 0.40
N GLN A 101 -17.23 -2.98 1.64
CA GLN A 101 -18.11 -2.73 2.78
C GLN A 101 -19.07 -1.55 2.58
N TYR A 102 -18.67 -0.57 1.78
CA TYR A 102 -19.44 0.63 1.51
C TYR A 102 -19.99 0.67 0.08
N ALA A 103 -19.88 -0.43 -0.67
CA ALA A 103 -20.28 -0.53 -2.08
C ALA A 103 -19.67 0.58 -2.96
N ILE A 104 -18.43 0.97 -2.66
CA ILE A 104 -17.67 1.95 -3.41
C ILE A 104 -16.93 1.23 -4.55
N PRO A 105 -17.02 1.69 -5.81
CA PRO A 105 -16.28 1.09 -6.92
C PRO A 105 -14.77 1.17 -6.68
N TYR A 106 -14.04 0.13 -7.10
CA TYR A 106 -12.58 0.15 -7.06
C TYR A 106 -12.02 1.24 -7.98
N PRO A 107 -10.96 1.95 -7.56
CA PRO A 107 -10.23 2.83 -8.45
C PRO A 107 -9.53 2.01 -9.53
N THR A 108 -9.22 2.64 -10.66
CA THR A 108 -8.30 2.05 -11.65
C THR A 108 -6.90 2.50 -11.31
N MET A 109 -6.05 1.57 -10.86
CA MET A 109 -4.66 1.84 -10.48
C MET A 109 -3.76 0.65 -10.77
N GLU A 110 -2.48 0.90 -10.91
CA GLU A 110 -1.45 -0.13 -10.87
C GLU A 110 -0.89 -0.25 -9.45
N TYR A 111 -0.31 -1.41 -9.09
CA TYR A 111 0.33 -1.54 -7.79
C TYR A 111 1.48 -2.53 -7.79
N ASN A 112 2.43 -2.34 -6.87
CA ASN A 112 3.54 -3.25 -6.67
C ASN A 112 3.88 -3.43 -5.19
N CYS A 113 4.77 -4.37 -4.91
CA CYS A 113 5.16 -4.78 -3.56
C CYS A 113 6.63 -4.50 -3.32
N THR A 114 6.95 -3.66 -2.33
CA THR A 114 8.33 -3.31 -2.00
C THR A 114 9.15 -4.51 -1.50
N VAL A 115 8.51 -5.55 -0.94
CA VAL A 115 9.19 -6.83 -0.62
C VAL A 115 9.73 -7.48 -1.89
N SER A 116 8.93 -7.49 -2.97
CA SER A 116 9.35 -8.09 -4.25
C SER A 116 10.47 -7.28 -4.90
N ILE A 117 10.38 -5.95 -4.82
CA ILE A 117 11.41 -5.03 -5.32
C ILE A 117 12.70 -5.19 -4.52
N ALA A 118 12.62 -5.19 -3.19
CA ALA A 118 13.79 -5.37 -2.33
C ALA A 118 14.51 -6.69 -2.58
N LYS A 119 13.78 -7.80 -2.79
CA LYS A 119 14.37 -9.10 -3.16
C LYS A 119 15.15 -9.08 -4.48
N LYS A 120 14.79 -8.18 -5.40
CA LYS A 120 15.48 -8.03 -6.69
C LYS A 120 16.68 -7.09 -6.60
N THR A 121 16.61 -6.10 -5.70
CA THR A 121 17.63 -5.08 -5.53
C THR A 121 18.71 -5.52 -4.56
N TRP A 122 18.36 -6.17 -3.46
CA TRP A 122 19.27 -6.60 -2.38
C TRP A 122 19.08 -8.08 -2.08
N PRO A 123 19.46 -8.99 -3.00
CA PRO A 123 19.23 -10.44 -2.82
C PRO A 123 20.00 -11.04 -1.64
N GLU A 124 21.00 -10.33 -1.10
CA GLU A 124 21.84 -10.74 0.02
C GLU A 124 21.21 -10.52 1.40
N PHE A 125 20.10 -9.77 1.51
CA PHE A 125 19.48 -9.53 2.80
C PHE A 125 18.93 -10.84 3.40
N TYR A 126 19.15 -11.05 4.69
CA TYR A 126 18.74 -12.30 5.35
C TYR A 126 17.22 -12.43 5.50
N ASN A 127 16.48 -11.32 5.50
CA ASN A 127 15.03 -11.26 5.37
C ASN A 127 14.58 -9.89 4.81
N TYR A 128 13.28 -9.78 4.50
CA TYR A 128 12.70 -8.62 3.85
C TYR A 128 11.54 -8.02 4.69
N LYS A 129 11.63 -8.08 6.00
CA LYS A 129 10.75 -7.33 6.89
C LYS A 129 11.07 -5.84 6.78
N LEU A 130 10.07 -4.98 6.94
CA LEU A 130 10.23 -3.54 6.78
C LEU A 130 11.34 -2.98 7.67
N ASN A 131 11.32 -3.34 8.97
CA ASN A 131 12.34 -2.92 9.93
C ASN A 131 13.76 -3.42 9.58
N THR A 132 13.88 -4.60 8.98
CA THR A 132 15.18 -5.11 8.54
C THR A 132 15.72 -4.30 7.37
N ILE A 133 14.88 -4.04 6.36
CA ILE A 133 15.29 -3.22 5.21
C ILE A 133 15.60 -1.79 5.66
N ALA A 134 14.76 -1.20 6.51
CA ALA A 134 15.01 0.13 7.07
C ALA A 134 16.38 0.21 7.75
N HIS A 135 16.74 -0.79 8.57
CA HIS A 135 18.04 -0.85 9.22
C HIS A 135 19.21 -0.89 8.19
N TYR A 136 19.10 -1.69 7.13
CA TYR A 136 20.12 -1.73 6.08
C TYR A 136 20.24 -0.44 5.26
N LEU A 137 19.16 0.34 5.19
CA LEU A 137 19.11 1.61 4.48
C LEU A 137 19.35 2.83 5.38
N ASP A 138 19.74 2.61 6.65
CA ASP A 138 19.96 3.65 7.67
C ASP A 138 18.73 4.56 7.88
N LEU A 139 17.52 3.97 7.78
CA LEU A 139 16.26 4.65 8.02
C LEU A 139 15.77 4.36 9.45
N THR A 140 15.46 5.43 10.19
CA THR A 140 14.84 5.36 11.52
C THR A 140 13.36 5.72 11.42
N PHE A 141 12.46 4.97 12.08
CA PHE A 141 11.03 5.18 12.04
C PHE A 141 10.34 4.53 13.24
N ASP A 142 9.13 4.97 13.52
CA ASP A 142 8.24 4.34 14.51
C ASP A 142 7.44 3.23 13.81
N HIS A 143 7.89 1.97 14.00
CA HIS A 143 7.31 0.82 13.31
C HIS A 143 5.89 0.55 13.80
N HIS A 144 4.98 0.20 12.88
CA HIS A 144 3.54 0.06 13.09
C HIS A 144 2.79 1.40 13.31
N HIS A 145 3.36 2.48 12.80
CA HIS A 145 2.64 3.71 12.52
C HIS A 145 2.46 3.84 11.01
N ALA A 146 1.22 3.77 10.51
CA ALA A 146 0.94 3.60 9.08
C ALA A 146 1.66 4.64 8.18
N LEU A 147 1.78 5.92 8.60
CA LEU A 147 2.53 6.91 7.83
C LEU A 147 4.03 6.64 7.81
N GLU A 148 4.61 6.24 8.94
CA GLU A 148 6.03 5.93 9.02
C GLU A 148 6.37 4.68 8.18
N ASP A 149 5.53 3.65 8.22
CA ASP A 149 5.68 2.43 7.44
C ASP A 149 5.55 2.74 5.93
N ALA A 150 4.57 3.58 5.53
CA ALA A 150 4.45 4.08 4.16
C ALA A 150 5.67 4.89 3.71
N ARG A 151 6.26 5.72 4.60
CA ARG A 151 7.47 6.51 4.30
C ARG A 151 8.68 5.62 4.07
N VAL A 152 8.87 4.58 4.90
CA VAL A 152 9.94 3.60 4.69
C VAL A 152 9.72 2.85 3.38
N ALA A 153 8.49 2.44 3.07
CA ALA A 153 8.18 1.77 1.82
C ALA A 153 8.46 2.67 0.59
N ALA A 154 8.18 3.99 0.67
CA ALA A 154 8.57 4.95 -0.38
C ALA A 154 10.09 5.02 -0.56
N ASN A 155 10.84 5.13 0.55
CA ASN A 155 12.31 5.19 0.50
C ASN A 155 12.93 3.91 -0.07
N ILE A 156 12.34 2.74 0.14
CA ILE A 156 12.79 1.49 -0.49
C ILE A 156 12.75 1.61 -2.02
N ILE A 157 11.67 2.19 -2.59
CA ILE A 157 11.56 2.41 -4.04
C ILE A 157 12.61 3.40 -4.53
N LEU A 158 12.74 4.54 -3.85
CA LEU A 158 13.70 5.58 -4.23
C LEU A 158 15.14 5.04 -4.21
N LYS A 159 15.53 4.34 -3.16
CA LYS A 159 16.85 3.71 -3.07
C LYS A 159 17.06 2.62 -4.13
N ALA A 160 16.03 1.83 -4.41
CA ALA A 160 16.11 0.81 -5.46
C ALA A 160 16.27 1.45 -6.85
N SER A 161 15.55 2.54 -7.14
CA SER A 161 15.68 3.25 -8.42
C SER A 161 17.08 3.84 -8.61
N GLU A 162 17.68 4.41 -7.56
CA GLU A 162 19.07 4.88 -7.56
C GLU A 162 20.07 3.76 -7.90
N ILE A 163 19.95 2.60 -7.20
CA ILE A 163 20.87 1.44 -7.41
C ILE A 163 20.76 0.91 -8.84
N HIS A 164 19.55 0.84 -9.39
CA HIS A 164 19.34 0.37 -10.75
C HIS A 164 19.55 1.46 -11.79
N ASN A 165 19.83 2.72 -11.38
CA ASN A 165 19.91 3.89 -12.25
C ASN A 165 18.72 3.94 -13.23
N ALA A 166 17.51 3.90 -12.67
CA ALA A 166 16.25 3.85 -13.41
C ALA A 166 15.20 4.71 -12.70
N PHE A 167 14.91 5.86 -13.27
CA PHE A 167 14.05 6.89 -12.67
C PHE A 167 12.66 6.97 -13.32
N GLU A 168 12.46 6.19 -14.40
CA GLU A 168 11.17 5.98 -15.02
C GLU A 168 10.62 4.61 -14.64
N GLU A 169 9.33 4.52 -14.33
CA GLU A 169 8.67 3.30 -13.83
C GLU A 169 8.88 2.09 -14.76
N GLU A 170 8.65 2.28 -16.07
CA GLU A 170 8.75 1.19 -17.05
C GLU A 170 10.18 0.65 -17.14
N GLU A 171 11.17 1.54 -17.19
CA GLU A 171 12.59 1.18 -17.22
C GLU A 171 12.99 0.43 -15.94
N PHE A 172 12.55 0.94 -14.77
CA PHE A 172 12.83 0.33 -13.47
C PHE A 172 12.29 -1.10 -13.40
N LEU A 173 11.01 -1.29 -13.73
CA LEU A 173 10.37 -2.60 -13.70
C LEU A 173 11.01 -3.59 -14.68
N GLN A 174 11.44 -3.11 -15.87
CA GLN A 174 12.17 -3.94 -16.83
C GLN A 174 13.51 -4.41 -16.26
N LYS A 175 14.29 -3.51 -15.66
CA LYS A 175 15.62 -3.82 -15.09
C LYS A 175 15.52 -4.85 -13.95
N ILE A 176 14.51 -4.76 -13.11
CA ILE A 176 14.32 -5.71 -11.99
C ILE A 176 13.45 -6.92 -12.37
N ASN A 177 12.99 -7.00 -13.61
CA ASN A 177 12.13 -8.07 -14.14
C ASN A 177 10.89 -8.31 -13.28
N LEU A 178 10.15 -7.24 -13.00
CA LEU A 178 8.85 -7.25 -12.34
C LEU A 178 7.76 -6.64 -13.24
N THR A 179 6.51 -6.94 -12.93
CA THR A 179 5.33 -6.32 -13.55
C THR A 179 4.35 -5.90 -12.48
N ASN A 180 3.66 -4.79 -12.70
CA ASN A 180 2.64 -4.33 -11.77
C ASN A 180 1.42 -5.25 -11.75
N GLY A 181 0.77 -5.31 -10.59
CA GLY A 181 -0.61 -5.70 -10.46
C GLY A 181 -1.54 -4.58 -10.90
N VAL A 182 -2.83 -4.87 -11.01
CA VAL A 182 -3.86 -3.89 -11.38
C VAL A 182 -5.06 -4.07 -10.47
N LEU A 183 -5.62 -2.97 -9.97
CA LEU A 183 -6.94 -2.91 -9.38
C LEU A 183 -7.84 -2.07 -10.28
N SER A 184 -9.08 -2.52 -10.52
CA SER A 184 -10.05 -1.80 -11.34
C SER A 184 -11.48 -2.24 -10.97
N PRO A 185 -12.53 -1.53 -11.39
CA PRO A 185 -13.92 -1.96 -11.16
C PRO A 185 -14.23 -3.38 -11.66
N GLY A 186 -13.48 -3.88 -12.65
CA GLY A 186 -13.60 -5.25 -13.17
C GLY A 186 -12.88 -6.32 -12.37
N GLY A 187 -12.19 -5.96 -11.27
CA GLY A 187 -11.44 -6.89 -10.42
C GLY A 187 -9.97 -6.52 -10.28
N TYR A 188 -9.14 -7.50 -9.91
CA TYR A 188 -7.72 -7.24 -9.67
C TYR A 188 -6.82 -8.35 -10.24
N LEU A 189 -5.58 -7.98 -10.54
CA LEU A 189 -4.48 -8.88 -10.88
C LEU A 189 -3.31 -8.60 -9.94
N THR A 190 -2.69 -9.65 -9.41
CA THR A 190 -1.49 -9.49 -8.58
C THR A 190 -0.24 -9.18 -9.43
N PRO A 191 0.77 -8.49 -8.88
CA PRO A 191 2.06 -8.31 -9.53
C PRO A 191 2.63 -9.65 -10.01
N GLY A 192 3.27 -9.67 -11.18
CA GLY A 192 3.82 -10.89 -11.79
C GLY A 192 2.80 -11.75 -12.56
N MET A 193 1.52 -11.46 -12.50
CA MET A 193 0.51 -12.17 -13.29
C MET A 193 0.42 -11.67 -14.73
N ASN A 194 0.31 -12.59 -15.68
CA ASN A 194 0.29 -12.29 -17.11
C ASN A 194 -1.00 -11.52 -17.51
N LYS A 195 -0.85 -10.37 -18.18
CA LYS A 195 -1.94 -9.50 -18.68
C LYS A 195 -3.00 -10.23 -19.56
N LYS A 196 -2.70 -11.44 -20.07
CA LYS A 196 -3.70 -12.25 -20.79
C LYS A 196 -4.90 -12.65 -19.94
N ARG A 197 -4.74 -12.74 -18.60
CA ARG A 197 -5.82 -13.08 -17.67
C ARG A 197 -6.80 -11.93 -17.43
N MET A 198 -6.35 -10.66 -17.63
CA MET A 198 -7.19 -9.47 -17.49
C MET A 198 -8.28 -9.40 -18.55
N LYS A 199 -7.99 -9.81 -19.80
CA LYS A 199 -8.99 -9.84 -20.88
C LYS A 199 -10.15 -10.82 -20.61
N SER A 200 -9.92 -11.86 -19.77
CA SER A 200 -10.94 -12.81 -19.38
C SER A 200 -11.84 -12.31 -18.23
N LEU A 201 -11.31 -11.47 -17.33
CA LEU A 201 -12.05 -10.88 -16.22
C LEU A 201 -13.00 -9.79 -16.71
N ASN A 202 -12.53 -8.91 -17.61
CA ASN A 202 -13.36 -7.85 -18.22
C ASN A 202 -14.48 -8.40 -19.14
N LYS A 203 -14.37 -9.66 -19.62
CA LYS A 203 -15.44 -10.33 -20.36
C LYS A 203 -16.52 -10.94 -19.47
N LYS A 204 -16.26 -11.17 -18.19
CA LYS A 204 -17.23 -11.71 -17.22
C LYS A 204 -17.99 -10.62 -16.45
N ALA A 205 -17.52 -9.36 -16.54
CA ALA A 205 -18.14 -8.19 -15.89
C ALA A 205 -19.07 -7.39 -16.84
N LYS A 206 -19.29 -7.89 -18.05
CA LYS A 206 -20.31 -7.43 -19.00
C LYS A 206 -21.39 -8.49 -19.15
#